data_5ef1c01332c1ecf971fb5bd12432fa37
#
_entry.id   5ef1c01332c1ecf971fb5bd12432fa37
#
_cell.length_a   1.000
_cell.length_b   1.000
_cell.length_c   1.000
_cell.angle_alpha   90.00
_cell.angle_beta   90.00
_cell.angle_gamma   90.00
#
_symmetry.space_group_name_H-M   'P 1'
#
loop_
_entity.id
_entity.type
_entity.pdbx_description
1 polymer ?
#
loop_
_entity_poly.entity_id
_entity_poly.type
_entity_poly.pdbx_seq_one_letter_code
_entity_poly.pdbx_strand_id
1 'polypeptide(L)'
;SDGWHYATTYGAEVRGWLSDRGAWYYLDSVTGQMVTGQKQVGNETYFFKASGAMLTGWQKRADGWHFLNSNGTETRGWVASGKKWYYLDPATGIMATGERTIGGKSYEFASDGAMLTGWQKRADGWHYRKPSGEVGLGWQRVGLDWYYLDPATGIMANAGRTIDGKWYNFLSSGQWVNYQAPAGYLQPTMSIQSLGWATNTLTYGMNGVKVRIVQQRLGIWHPMKLASVDSNFMSAVRNFQRRAGLPQTGVVDERTWNAMGTGYSWYVDQYQVAPTVSLSASRSEHIEAMISYALAQVGSSYTWGGAGPYNLGFDCSGLVLQALHAGGLDPQPINVHKHAWPAYRTSQELYNYSGFQYLPLSQRQRGDLIFYTSGGVVTHVSLYLGNERVVHTDWMGNPARVDSVWTSYGYYNTAPWVIRPFP
;
A
#
# COMPACT_ATOMS: atom_id res chain seq x y z
N SER A 1 -18.62 -52.73 40.60
CA SER A 1 -19.49 -51.56 40.33
C SER A 1 -19.68 -51.49 38.83
N ASP A 2 -20.93 -51.36 38.45
CA ASP A 2 -21.36 -51.35 37.05
C ASP A 2 -21.24 -50.00 36.37
N GLY A 3 -20.52 -49.05 36.96
CA GLY A 3 -20.23 -47.70 36.38
C GLY A 3 -21.24 -46.63 36.84
N TRP A 4 -21.09 -45.42 36.23
CA TRP A 4 -21.99 -44.30 36.54
C TRP A 4 -23.23 -44.34 35.65
N HIS A 5 -24.42 -44.14 36.29
CA HIS A 5 -25.72 -43.99 35.67
C HIS A 5 -26.31 -42.62 36.01
N TYR A 6 -27.22 -42.11 35.19
CA TYR A 6 -27.94 -40.87 35.47
C TYR A 6 -29.43 -41.15 35.62
N ALA A 7 -30.00 -40.69 36.73
CA ALA A 7 -31.43 -40.75 36.95
C ALA A 7 -32.03 -39.33 36.97
N THR A 8 -33.22 -39.18 36.41
CA THR A 8 -34.02 -37.95 36.51
C THR A 8 -34.43 -37.69 37.95
N THR A 9 -34.92 -36.47 38.24
CA THR A 9 -35.44 -36.08 39.52
C THR A 9 -36.62 -36.99 39.99
N TYR A 10 -37.24 -37.72 39.05
CA TYR A 10 -38.30 -38.68 39.30
C TYR A 10 -37.79 -40.14 39.36
N GLY A 11 -36.49 -40.35 39.40
CA GLY A 11 -35.89 -41.68 39.53
C GLY A 11 -35.82 -42.50 38.23
N ALA A 12 -36.22 -41.95 37.06
CA ALA A 12 -36.12 -42.64 35.79
C ALA A 12 -34.72 -42.63 35.30
N GLU A 13 -34.17 -43.79 34.87
CA GLU A 13 -32.85 -43.92 34.25
C GLU A 13 -32.83 -43.23 32.86
N VAL A 14 -31.81 -42.43 32.61
CA VAL A 14 -31.60 -41.78 31.32
C VAL A 14 -30.70 -42.66 30.45
N ARG A 15 -31.03 -42.79 29.15
CA ARG A 15 -30.25 -43.49 28.13
C ARG A 15 -30.09 -42.61 26.91
N GLY A 16 -28.99 -42.75 26.18
CA GLY A 16 -28.65 -41.91 25.06
C GLY A 16 -28.00 -40.58 25.46
N TRP A 17 -28.21 -39.54 24.67
CA TRP A 17 -27.58 -38.24 24.88
C TRP A 17 -28.21 -37.48 26.07
N LEU A 18 -27.32 -36.95 26.92
CA LEU A 18 -27.67 -36.13 28.07
C LEU A 18 -26.88 -34.83 28.06
N SER A 19 -27.56 -33.70 28.20
CA SER A 19 -26.91 -32.40 28.48
C SER A 19 -27.03 -32.08 29.95
N ASP A 20 -25.91 -31.96 30.65
CA ASP A 20 -25.89 -31.57 32.06
C ASP A 20 -24.78 -30.54 32.31
N ARG A 21 -25.12 -29.45 33.04
CA ARG A 21 -24.17 -28.35 33.41
C ARG A 21 -23.28 -27.85 32.29
N GLY A 22 -23.85 -27.77 31.07
CA GLY A 22 -23.13 -27.25 29.89
C GLY A 22 -22.21 -28.24 29.21
N ALA A 23 -22.20 -29.50 29.59
CA ALA A 23 -21.49 -30.59 28.92
C ALA A 23 -22.47 -31.64 28.39
N TRP A 24 -22.09 -32.32 27.32
CA TRP A 24 -22.81 -33.44 26.75
C TRP A 24 -22.19 -34.74 27.21
N TYR A 25 -23.06 -35.71 27.54
CA TYR A 25 -22.74 -37.07 27.97
C TYR A 25 -23.50 -38.06 27.11
N TYR A 26 -23.03 -39.27 27.02
CA TYR A 26 -23.78 -40.37 26.42
C TYR A 26 -23.91 -41.52 27.39
N LEU A 27 -25.15 -41.88 27.70
CA LEU A 27 -25.50 -43.06 28.49
C LEU A 27 -25.78 -44.18 27.51
N ASP A 28 -25.05 -45.28 27.63
CA ASP A 28 -25.19 -46.41 26.70
C ASP A 28 -26.67 -46.82 26.60
N SER A 29 -27.15 -46.98 25.37
CA SER A 29 -28.57 -47.21 25.09
C SER A 29 -29.06 -48.57 25.57
N VAL A 30 -28.15 -49.54 25.82
CA VAL A 30 -28.50 -50.88 26.30
C VAL A 30 -28.32 -50.98 27.81
N THR A 31 -27.17 -50.53 28.32
CA THR A 31 -26.80 -50.71 29.73
C THR A 31 -27.15 -49.53 30.61
N GLY A 32 -27.37 -48.33 30.07
CA GLY A 32 -27.55 -47.09 30.82
C GLY A 32 -26.25 -46.51 31.41
N GLN A 33 -25.10 -47.17 31.23
CA GLN A 33 -23.83 -46.72 31.77
C GLN A 33 -23.30 -45.47 31.06
N MET A 34 -22.73 -44.54 31.80
CA MET A 34 -22.04 -43.39 31.27
C MET A 34 -20.80 -43.81 30.46
N VAL A 35 -20.74 -43.40 29.20
CA VAL A 35 -19.65 -43.71 28.29
C VAL A 35 -18.43 -42.83 28.58
N THR A 36 -17.25 -43.46 28.55
CA THR A 36 -15.95 -42.79 28.58
C THR A 36 -15.08 -43.30 27.44
N GLY A 37 -14.08 -42.53 27.01
CA GLY A 37 -13.25 -42.91 25.89
C GLY A 37 -13.96 -42.78 24.54
N GLN A 38 -13.67 -43.69 23.61
CA GLN A 38 -14.26 -43.68 22.26
C GLN A 38 -15.53 -44.51 22.19
N LYS A 39 -16.55 -43.96 21.54
CA LYS A 39 -17.82 -44.67 21.32
C LYS A 39 -18.42 -44.34 19.96
N GLN A 40 -18.83 -45.34 19.23
CA GLN A 40 -19.64 -45.17 18.03
C GLN A 40 -21.12 -45.03 18.45
N VAL A 41 -21.75 -43.95 17.96
CA VAL A 41 -23.19 -43.69 18.17
C VAL A 41 -23.79 -43.37 16.78
N GLY A 42 -24.63 -44.29 16.30
CA GLY A 42 -25.06 -44.26 14.91
C GLY A 42 -23.90 -44.45 13.95
N ASN A 43 -23.78 -43.59 12.98
CA ASN A 43 -22.67 -43.62 11.97
C ASN A 43 -21.47 -42.76 12.38
N GLU A 44 -21.50 -42.12 13.54
CA GLU A 44 -20.47 -41.18 13.98
C GLU A 44 -19.71 -41.73 15.21
N THR A 45 -18.44 -41.35 15.29
CA THR A 45 -17.57 -41.67 16.41
C THR A 45 -17.38 -40.45 17.30
N TYR A 46 -17.69 -40.63 18.60
CA TYR A 46 -17.55 -39.62 19.63
C TYR A 46 -16.46 -39.98 20.62
N PHE A 47 -15.92 -38.97 21.28
CA PHE A 47 -14.89 -39.15 22.30
C PHE A 47 -15.28 -38.46 23.58
N PHE A 48 -15.10 -39.13 24.71
CA PHE A 48 -15.51 -38.70 26.04
C PHE A 48 -14.31 -38.70 26.99
N LYS A 49 -14.28 -37.72 27.88
CA LYS A 49 -13.30 -37.69 28.99
C LYS A 49 -13.54 -38.83 29.95
N ALA A 50 -12.57 -39.07 30.87
CA ALA A 50 -12.78 -39.97 31.98
C ALA A 50 -13.96 -39.56 32.89
N SER A 51 -14.34 -38.28 32.90
CA SER A 51 -15.52 -37.74 33.58
C SER A 51 -16.82 -37.97 32.79
N GLY A 52 -16.82 -38.62 31.65
CA GLY A 52 -17.95 -38.81 30.75
C GLY A 52 -18.29 -37.61 29.86
N ALA A 53 -17.71 -36.44 30.07
CA ALA A 53 -18.01 -35.28 29.24
C ALA A 53 -17.47 -35.45 27.83
N MET A 54 -18.33 -35.20 26.83
CA MET A 54 -17.99 -35.26 25.42
C MET A 54 -16.83 -34.27 25.08
N LEU A 55 -15.86 -34.71 24.31
CA LEU A 55 -14.77 -33.91 23.83
C LEU A 55 -15.20 -33.11 22.61
N THR A 56 -14.71 -31.87 22.53
CA THR A 56 -14.84 -30.97 21.38
C THR A 56 -13.53 -30.20 21.15
N GLY A 57 -13.38 -29.55 19.99
CA GLY A 57 -12.20 -28.79 19.68
C GLY A 57 -10.98 -29.66 19.38
N TRP A 58 -9.80 -29.10 19.56
CA TRP A 58 -8.52 -29.77 19.25
C TRP A 58 -8.21 -30.90 20.21
N GLN A 59 -7.89 -32.06 19.65
CA GLN A 59 -7.53 -33.28 20.38
C GLN A 59 -6.19 -33.80 19.84
N LYS A 60 -5.21 -33.93 20.75
CA LYS A 60 -3.94 -34.59 20.43
C LYS A 60 -4.08 -36.08 20.63
N ARG A 61 -3.89 -36.87 19.57
CA ARG A 61 -3.86 -38.34 19.59
C ARG A 61 -2.47 -38.85 19.25
N ALA A 62 -2.27 -40.17 19.29
CA ALA A 62 -0.99 -40.81 19.01
C ALA A 62 -0.52 -40.54 17.56
N ASP A 63 -1.45 -40.48 16.61
CA ASP A 63 -1.22 -40.25 15.18
C ASP A 63 -1.15 -38.76 14.79
N GLY A 64 -1.62 -37.84 15.63
CA GLY A 64 -1.60 -36.41 15.30
C GLY A 64 -2.62 -35.57 16.03
N TRP A 65 -2.81 -34.33 15.56
CA TRP A 65 -3.87 -33.45 15.99
C TRP A 65 -5.13 -33.67 15.16
N HIS A 66 -6.28 -33.78 15.83
CA HIS A 66 -7.62 -33.89 15.26
C HIS A 66 -8.51 -32.76 15.77
N PHE A 67 -9.56 -32.48 15.07
CA PHE A 67 -10.54 -31.44 15.49
C PHE A 67 -11.93 -32.02 15.56
N LEU A 68 -12.57 -31.87 16.71
CA LEU A 68 -13.95 -32.27 16.94
C LEU A 68 -14.86 -31.05 16.91
N ASN A 69 -15.94 -31.12 16.16
CA ASN A 69 -16.96 -30.07 16.10
C ASN A 69 -17.63 -29.84 17.47
N SER A 70 -18.38 -28.77 17.55
CA SER A 70 -19.19 -28.49 18.77
C SER A 70 -20.22 -29.57 19.10
N ASN A 71 -20.63 -30.34 18.11
CA ASN A 71 -21.51 -31.51 18.29
C ASN A 71 -20.73 -32.81 18.57
N GLY A 72 -19.39 -32.77 18.73
CA GLY A 72 -18.52 -33.90 19.07
C GLY A 72 -18.05 -34.75 17.89
N THR A 73 -18.53 -34.51 16.68
CA THR A 73 -18.09 -35.26 15.50
C THR A 73 -16.74 -34.77 14.95
N GLU A 74 -15.98 -35.69 14.37
CA GLU A 74 -14.66 -35.36 13.82
C GLU A 74 -14.79 -34.51 12.54
N THR A 75 -14.04 -33.40 12.49
CA THR A 75 -13.94 -32.55 11.30
C THR A 75 -12.94 -33.11 10.31
N ARG A 76 -13.28 -32.99 9.02
CA ARG A 76 -12.41 -33.30 7.90
C ARG A 76 -12.44 -32.12 6.92
N GLY A 77 -11.30 -31.88 6.23
CA GLY A 77 -11.16 -30.71 5.37
C GLY A 77 -10.85 -29.43 6.13
N TRP A 78 -11.32 -28.30 5.62
CA TRP A 78 -11.01 -26.98 6.17
C TRP A 78 -11.76 -26.67 7.47
N VAL A 79 -11.02 -26.15 8.45
CA VAL A 79 -11.60 -25.65 9.71
C VAL A 79 -11.00 -24.31 10.11
N ALA A 80 -11.86 -23.39 10.56
CA ALA A 80 -11.44 -22.12 11.16
C ALA A 80 -11.44 -22.25 12.69
N SER A 81 -10.33 -21.92 13.33
CA SER A 81 -10.20 -21.92 14.78
C SER A 81 -9.26 -20.80 15.24
N GLY A 82 -9.70 -19.96 16.18
CA GLY A 82 -8.88 -18.87 16.73
C GLY A 82 -8.36 -17.87 15.69
N LYS A 83 -9.17 -17.48 14.71
CA LYS A 83 -8.81 -16.58 13.58
C LYS A 83 -7.77 -17.16 12.61
N LYS A 84 -7.48 -18.44 12.68
CA LYS A 84 -6.58 -19.17 11.77
C LYS A 84 -7.36 -20.25 11.03
N TRP A 85 -6.85 -20.60 9.82
CA TRP A 85 -7.36 -21.72 9.05
C TRP A 85 -6.44 -22.93 9.22
N TYR A 86 -7.04 -24.10 9.28
CA TYR A 86 -6.39 -25.39 9.39
C TYR A 86 -7.01 -26.36 8.37
N TYR A 87 -6.31 -27.41 8.06
CA TYR A 87 -6.83 -28.47 7.19
C TYR A 87 -6.65 -29.84 7.85
N LEU A 88 -7.72 -30.58 7.95
CA LEU A 88 -7.73 -31.95 8.44
C LEU A 88 -7.81 -32.88 7.23
N ASP A 89 -6.88 -33.80 7.12
CA ASP A 89 -6.83 -34.78 6.02
C ASP A 89 -8.16 -35.50 5.87
N PRO A 90 -8.79 -35.53 4.70
CA PRO A 90 -10.10 -36.14 4.50
C PRO A 90 -10.15 -37.66 4.79
N ALA A 91 -9.03 -38.37 4.61
CA ALA A 91 -8.97 -39.80 4.86
C ALA A 91 -8.72 -40.12 6.33
N THR A 92 -7.79 -39.40 6.97
CA THR A 92 -7.30 -39.73 8.31
C THR A 92 -7.87 -38.82 9.41
N GLY A 93 -8.31 -37.60 9.10
CA GLY A 93 -8.69 -36.57 10.07
C GLY A 93 -7.50 -35.88 10.75
N ILE A 94 -6.27 -36.20 10.35
CA ILE A 94 -5.04 -35.64 10.93
C ILE A 94 -4.81 -34.22 10.40
N MET A 95 -4.46 -33.30 11.28
CA MET A 95 -4.13 -31.92 10.95
C MET A 95 -2.90 -31.84 10.03
N ALA A 96 -3.05 -31.13 8.93
CA ALA A 96 -1.97 -30.90 7.97
C ALA A 96 -0.90 -29.96 8.55
N THR A 97 0.37 -30.26 8.24
CA THR A 97 1.53 -29.40 8.45
C THR A 97 2.41 -29.41 7.21
N GLY A 98 3.24 -28.38 6.99
CA GLY A 98 4.07 -28.24 5.81
C GLY A 98 3.25 -28.00 4.54
N GLU A 99 3.84 -28.31 3.39
CA GLU A 99 3.20 -28.07 2.09
C GLU A 99 2.19 -29.17 1.74
N ARG A 100 1.03 -28.78 1.19
CA ARG A 100 -0.05 -29.69 0.78
C ARG A 100 -0.72 -29.18 -0.50
N THR A 101 -1.02 -30.11 -1.39
CA THR A 101 -1.88 -29.83 -2.55
C THR A 101 -3.33 -30.19 -2.22
N ILE A 102 -4.21 -29.21 -2.25
CA ILE A 102 -5.63 -29.36 -1.91
C ILE A 102 -6.45 -28.79 -3.07
N GLY A 103 -7.27 -29.62 -3.70
CA GLY A 103 -8.06 -29.20 -4.85
C GLY A 103 -7.21 -28.66 -6.02
N GLY A 104 -6.02 -29.21 -6.24
CA GLY A 104 -5.09 -28.77 -7.29
C GLY A 104 -4.29 -27.50 -6.98
N LYS A 105 -4.44 -26.92 -5.78
CA LYS A 105 -3.74 -25.72 -5.34
C LYS A 105 -2.76 -26.02 -4.21
N SER A 106 -1.59 -25.36 -4.22
CA SER A 106 -0.59 -25.52 -3.15
C SER A 106 -0.89 -24.57 -1.98
N TYR A 107 -0.91 -25.16 -0.80
CA TYR A 107 -1.02 -24.50 0.51
C TYR A 107 0.15 -24.87 1.39
N GLU A 108 0.43 -24.08 2.39
CA GLU A 108 1.47 -24.37 3.37
C GLU A 108 0.96 -24.10 4.78
N PHE A 109 1.27 -25.01 5.68
CA PHE A 109 0.84 -24.95 7.08
C PHE A 109 2.08 -24.93 7.97
N ALA A 110 2.04 -24.08 8.98
CA ALA A 110 3.07 -24.01 9.99
C ALA A 110 3.12 -25.31 10.82
N SER A 111 4.12 -25.46 11.67
CA SER A 111 4.26 -26.63 12.54
C SER A 111 3.11 -26.74 13.56
N ASP A 112 2.41 -25.64 13.87
CA ASP A 112 1.19 -25.63 14.69
C ASP A 112 -0.07 -25.92 13.86
N GLY A 113 0.06 -26.22 12.56
CA GLY A 113 -1.02 -26.51 11.62
C GLY A 113 -1.72 -25.28 11.05
N ALA A 114 -1.36 -24.08 11.45
CA ALA A 114 -1.97 -22.87 10.91
C ALA A 114 -1.58 -22.64 9.46
N MET A 115 -2.56 -22.39 8.58
CA MET A 115 -2.32 -22.04 7.18
C MET A 115 -1.49 -20.75 7.10
N LEU A 116 -0.39 -20.78 6.34
CA LEU A 116 0.45 -19.62 6.10
C LEU A 116 -0.16 -18.71 5.05
N THR A 117 -0.12 -17.39 5.31
CA THR A 117 -0.53 -16.32 4.39
C THR A 117 0.49 -15.19 4.43
N GLY A 118 0.48 -14.30 3.42
CA GLY A 118 1.40 -13.18 3.35
C GLY A 118 2.81 -13.58 2.90
N TRP A 119 3.78 -12.75 3.24
CA TRP A 119 5.18 -12.91 2.83
C TRP A 119 5.90 -14.00 3.61
N GLN A 120 6.57 -14.89 2.88
CA GLN A 120 7.36 -16.00 3.42
C GLN A 120 8.81 -15.84 2.95
N LYS A 121 9.75 -15.63 3.89
CA LYS A 121 11.17 -15.61 3.59
C LYS A 121 11.71 -17.04 3.56
N ARG A 122 12.29 -17.46 2.41
CA ARG A 122 12.94 -18.76 2.22
C ARG A 122 14.42 -18.57 1.88
N ALA A 123 15.17 -19.66 1.76
CA ALA A 123 16.59 -19.61 1.42
C ALA A 123 16.86 -19.00 0.03
N ASP A 124 15.96 -19.23 -0.93
CA ASP A 124 16.01 -18.76 -2.31
C ASP A 124 15.45 -17.36 -2.52
N GLY A 125 14.71 -16.81 -1.56
CA GLY A 125 14.13 -15.48 -1.67
C GLY A 125 12.83 -15.27 -0.90
N TRP A 126 12.12 -14.21 -1.25
CA TRP A 126 10.79 -13.93 -0.74
C TRP A 126 9.73 -14.57 -1.64
N HIS A 127 8.77 -15.24 -1.02
CA HIS A 127 7.57 -15.80 -1.63
C HIS A 127 6.34 -15.14 -1.03
N TYR A 128 5.21 -15.22 -1.73
CA TYR A 128 3.96 -14.66 -1.24
C TYR A 128 2.83 -15.69 -1.28
N ARG A 129 2.09 -15.79 -0.19
CA ARG A 129 0.84 -16.55 -0.14
C ARG A 129 -0.32 -15.59 0.01
N LYS A 130 -1.31 -15.73 -0.87
CA LYS A 130 -2.53 -14.91 -0.86
C LYS A 130 -3.27 -15.06 0.47
N PRO A 131 -4.19 -14.15 0.82
CA PRO A 131 -5.06 -14.33 1.99
C PRO A 131 -5.86 -15.63 1.98
N SER A 132 -6.12 -16.20 0.78
CA SER A 132 -6.72 -17.53 0.62
C SER A 132 -5.76 -18.70 0.94
N GLY A 133 -4.47 -18.45 1.22
CA GLY A 133 -3.41 -19.43 1.44
C GLY A 133 -2.72 -19.93 0.16
N GLU A 134 -3.28 -19.67 -1.01
CA GLU A 134 -2.69 -20.08 -2.30
C GLU A 134 -1.39 -19.36 -2.60
N VAL A 135 -0.48 -19.99 -3.35
CA VAL A 135 0.73 -19.33 -3.85
C VAL A 135 0.35 -18.13 -4.72
N GLY A 136 0.95 -16.99 -4.43
CA GLY A 136 0.90 -15.82 -5.31
C GLY A 136 1.94 -15.94 -6.40
N LEU A 137 1.54 -15.93 -7.68
CA LEU A 137 2.42 -15.96 -8.84
C LEU A 137 2.07 -14.79 -9.78
N GLY A 138 3.05 -14.34 -10.57
CA GLY A 138 2.90 -13.18 -11.43
C GLY A 138 2.72 -11.89 -10.62
N TRP A 139 1.97 -10.95 -11.18
CA TRP A 139 1.69 -9.68 -10.52
C TRP A 139 0.76 -9.86 -9.33
N GLN A 140 1.22 -9.42 -8.15
CA GLN A 140 0.43 -9.42 -6.91
C GLN A 140 0.38 -8.01 -6.33
N ARG A 141 -0.83 -7.58 -5.97
CA ARG A 141 -1.00 -6.34 -5.20
C ARG A 141 -1.11 -6.69 -3.72
N VAL A 142 -0.16 -6.17 -2.93
CA VAL A 142 -0.13 -6.39 -1.48
C VAL A 142 -0.13 -5.04 -0.78
N GLY A 143 -1.21 -4.75 -0.09
CA GLY A 143 -1.47 -3.39 0.40
C GLY A 143 -1.68 -2.43 -0.77
N LEU A 144 -0.85 -1.40 -0.85
CA LEU A 144 -0.88 -0.42 -1.93
C LEU A 144 0.12 -0.73 -3.04
N ASP A 145 1.11 -1.59 -2.78
CA ASP A 145 2.23 -1.88 -3.67
C ASP A 145 1.98 -3.05 -4.62
N TRP A 146 2.59 -2.98 -5.81
CA TRP A 146 2.66 -4.07 -6.74
C TRP A 146 4.00 -4.80 -6.65
N TYR A 147 3.94 -6.12 -6.68
CA TYR A 147 5.06 -7.03 -6.66
C TYR A 147 4.93 -8.02 -7.81
N TYR A 148 6.04 -8.59 -8.23
CA TYR A 148 6.03 -9.65 -9.21
C TYR A 148 6.70 -10.90 -8.64
N LEU A 149 5.97 -11.99 -8.59
CA LEU A 149 6.46 -13.31 -8.21
C LEU A 149 6.68 -14.09 -9.50
N ASP A 150 7.89 -14.57 -9.71
CA ASP A 150 8.23 -15.37 -10.89
C ASP A 150 7.29 -16.58 -11.03
N PRO A 151 6.58 -16.74 -12.16
CA PRO A 151 5.61 -17.82 -12.29
C PRO A 151 6.20 -19.23 -12.20
N ALA A 152 7.49 -19.42 -12.51
CA ALA A 152 8.14 -20.71 -12.47
C ALA A 152 8.69 -21.05 -11.07
N THR A 153 9.22 -20.05 -10.36
CA THR A 153 9.91 -20.26 -9.08
C THR A 153 9.13 -19.75 -7.88
N GLY A 154 8.19 -18.83 -8.08
CA GLY A 154 7.48 -18.12 -6.99
C GLY A 154 8.33 -17.07 -6.28
N ILE A 155 9.57 -16.82 -6.72
CA ILE A 155 10.49 -15.87 -6.09
C ILE A 155 10.11 -14.44 -6.46
N MET A 156 10.07 -13.56 -5.48
CA MET A 156 9.79 -12.14 -5.67
C MET A 156 10.90 -11.43 -6.45
N ALA A 157 10.54 -10.67 -7.48
CA ALA A 157 11.46 -9.79 -8.16
C ALA A 157 11.92 -8.65 -7.23
N ASN A 158 13.23 -8.41 -7.16
CA ASN A 158 13.86 -7.38 -6.32
C ASN A 158 14.91 -6.57 -7.07
N ALA A 159 14.87 -6.63 -8.40
CA ALA A 159 15.72 -5.88 -9.32
C ALA A 159 15.00 -5.76 -10.66
N GLY A 160 15.54 -4.93 -11.57
CA GLY A 160 14.99 -4.78 -12.92
C GLY A 160 14.96 -6.11 -13.67
N ARG A 161 13.85 -6.38 -14.36
CA ARG A 161 13.66 -7.57 -15.20
C ARG A 161 12.67 -7.35 -16.34
N THR A 162 12.78 -8.17 -17.37
CA THR A 162 11.81 -8.20 -18.47
C THR A 162 10.65 -9.14 -18.12
N ILE A 163 9.40 -8.66 -18.27
CA ILE A 163 8.16 -9.39 -18.08
C ILE A 163 7.31 -9.14 -19.31
N ASP A 164 6.91 -10.19 -20.02
CA ASP A 164 6.10 -10.12 -21.26
C ASP A 164 6.68 -9.13 -22.29
N GLY A 165 8.01 -9.15 -22.47
CA GLY A 165 8.73 -8.31 -23.42
C GLY A 165 8.91 -6.84 -22.99
N LYS A 166 8.40 -6.43 -21.84
CA LYS A 166 8.53 -5.09 -21.29
C LYS A 166 9.41 -5.09 -20.04
N TRP A 167 10.29 -4.09 -19.94
CA TRP A 167 11.16 -3.92 -18.78
C TRP A 167 10.41 -3.28 -17.59
N TYR A 168 10.62 -3.83 -16.41
CA TYR A 168 10.10 -3.32 -15.14
C TYR A 168 11.22 -3.21 -14.12
N ASN A 169 11.18 -2.18 -13.29
CA ASN A 169 12.09 -2.00 -12.17
C ASN A 169 11.39 -2.31 -10.85
N PHE A 170 12.15 -2.95 -9.95
CA PHE A 170 11.71 -3.23 -8.59
C PHE A 170 12.76 -2.74 -7.60
N LEU A 171 12.33 -2.26 -6.44
CA LEU A 171 13.19 -2.01 -5.30
C LEU A 171 13.78 -3.34 -4.78
N SER A 172 14.85 -3.27 -4.02
CA SER A 172 15.38 -4.46 -3.32
C SER A 172 14.38 -5.10 -2.36
N SER A 173 13.40 -4.33 -1.89
CA SER A 173 12.26 -4.77 -1.10
C SER A 173 11.09 -5.34 -1.93
N GLY A 174 11.22 -5.36 -3.27
CA GLY A 174 10.31 -5.99 -4.23
C GLY A 174 9.20 -5.12 -4.78
N GLN A 175 8.99 -3.90 -4.30
CA GLN A 175 7.96 -3.02 -4.85
C GLN A 175 8.31 -2.59 -6.27
N TRP A 176 7.33 -2.63 -7.16
CA TRP A 176 7.45 -2.07 -8.49
C TRP A 176 7.60 -0.54 -8.43
N VAL A 177 8.48 0.00 -9.29
CA VAL A 177 8.71 1.43 -9.46
C VAL A 177 8.58 1.85 -10.91
N ASN A 178 8.17 3.10 -11.14
CA ASN A 178 7.74 3.58 -12.46
C ASN A 178 8.84 4.11 -13.37
N TYR A 179 10.02 4.43 -12.82
CA TYR A 179 11.10 4.93 -13.65
C TYR A 179 12.31 3.98 -13.65
N GLN A 180 13.13 4.11 -14.71
CA GLN A 180 14.37 3.38 -14.84
C GLN A 180 15.52 4.37 -14.73
N ALA A 181 16.53 4.02 -13.94
CA ALA A 181 17.78 4.75 -13.91
C ALA A 181 18.92 3.82 -14.36
N PRO A 182 19.86 4.29 -15.20
CA PRO A 182 21.06 3.53 -15.53
C PRO A 182 21.91 3.26 -14.29
N ALA A 183 22.79 2.26 -14.36
CA ALA A 183 23.77 2.02 -13.31
C ALA A 183 24.63 3.26 -13.08
N GLY A 184 24.90 3.62 -11.82
CA GLY A 184 25.64 4.82 -11.44
C GLY A 184 24.80 6.11 -11.39
N TYR A 185 23.51 6.04 -11.67
CA TYR A 185 22.56 7.15 -11.49
C TYR A 185 21.76 6.96 -10.21
N LEU A 186 21.06 8.02 -9.77
CA LEU A 186 20.14 7.93 -8.66
C LEU A 186 19.08 6.85 -8.94
N GLN A 187 18.99 5.88 -8.04
CA GLN A 187 18.01 4.79 -8.15
C GLN A 187 16.73 5.15 -7.39
N PRO A 188 15.56 4.62 -7.79
CA PRO A 188 14.34 4.81 -7.04
C PRO A 188 14.48 4.20 -5.64
N THR A 189 14.19 4.99 -4.62
CA THR A 189 14.30 4.60 -3.22
C THR A 189 12.95 4.24 -2.61
N MET A 190 11.86 4.70 -3.21
CA MET A 190 10.49 4.45 -2.77
C MET A 190 9.60 4.14 -3.96
N SER A 191 8.63 3.26 -3.76
CA SER A 191 7.54 3.12 -4.71
C SER A 191 6.53 4.27 -4.53
N ILE A 192 5.74 4.53 -5.57
CA ILE A 192 4.65 5.51 -5.51
C ILE A 192 3.62 5.20 -4.41
N GLN A 193 3.54 3.94 -3.97
CA GLN A 193 2.60 3.44 -3.00
C GLN A 193 3.15 3.40 -1.57
N SER A 194 4.46 3.45 -1.38
CA SER A 194 5.14 3.26 -0.08
C SER A 194 5.12 4.48 0.84
N LEU A 195 4.26 5.44 0.60
CA LEU A 195 4.23 6.74 1.27
C LEU A 195 3.34 6.78 2.53
N GLY A 196 3.23 5.68 3.23
CA GLY A 196 2.47 5.60 4.47
C GLY A 196 0.98 5.89 4.25
N TRP A 197 0.45 6.90 4.91
CA TRP A 197 -0.95 7.30 4.81
C TRP A 197 -1.30 8.14 3.55
N ALA A 198 -0.32 8.53 2.73
CA ALA A 198 -0.56 9.09 1.42
C ALA A 198 -1.12 8.01 0.49
N THR A 199 -2.41 7.80 0.51
CA THR A 199 -3.07 6.83 -0.37
C THR A 199 -3.21 7.42 -1.77
N ASN A 200 -3.14 6.58 -2.81
CA ASN A 200 -3.48 7.01 -4.16
C ASN A 200 -4.98 7.23 -4.36
N THR A 201 -5.81 6.83 -3.41
CA THR A 201 -7.26 7.00 -3.39
C THR A 201 -7.63 8.44 -3.08
N LEU A 202 -8.44 9.08 -3.92
CA LEU A 202 -8.83 10.47 -3.74
C LEU A 202 -10.02 10.57 -2.78
N THR A 203 -9.77 11.15 -1.61
CA THR A 203 -10.75 11.39 -0.54
C THR A 203 -10.86 12.87 -0.23
N TYR A 204 -11.88 13.26 0.56
CA TYR A 204 -12.13 14.66 0.93
C TYR A 204 -10.87 15.37 1.46
N GLY A 205 -10.64 16.58 0.99
CA GLY A 205 -9.51 17.42 1.36
C GLY A 205 -8.22 17.22 0.55
N MET A 206 -8.14 16.16 -0.26
CA MET A 206 -6.98 15.92 -1.12
C MET A 206 -6.88 16.89 -2.28
N ASN A 207 -5.65 17.11 -2.78
CA ASN A 207 -5.32 18.02 -3.87
C ASN A 207 -4.41 17.35 -4.88
N GLY A 208 -4.19 17.99 -6.04
CA GLY A 208 -3.14 17.60 -6.97
C GLY A 208 -3.63 17.24 -8.38
N VAL A 209 -2.70 16.76 -9.19
CA VAL A 209 -2.96 16.49 -10.62
C VAL A 209 -4.03 15.41 -10.82
N LYS A 210 -4.09 14.39 -10.00
CA LYS A 210 -5.15 13.36 -10.09
C LYS A 210 -6.53 13.95 -9.88
N VAL A 211 -6.68 14.85 -8.90
CA VAL A 211 -7.93 15.55 -8.64
C VAL A 211 -8.31 16.40 -9.84
N ARG A 212 -7.36 17.16 -10.41
CA ARG A 212 -7.55 17.96 -11.64
C ARG A 212 -8.02 17.09 -12.81
N ILE A 213 -7.38 15.95 -13.05
CA ILE A 213 -7.76 15.02 -14.11
C ILE A 213 -9.22 14.56 -13.95
N VAL A 214 -9.61 14.18 -12.74
CA VAL A 214 -11.00 13.76 -12.45
C VAL A 214 -11.97 14.92 -12.62
N GLN A 215 -11.63 16.13 -12.14
CA GLN A 215 -12.47 17.32 -12.33
C GLN A 215 -12.67 17.64 -13.82
N GLN A 216 -11.61 17.58 -14.63
CA GLN A 216 -11.69 17.75 -16.09
C GLN A 216 -12.58 16.68 -16.73
N ARG A 217 -12.38 15.42 -16.35
CA ARG A 217 -13.15 14.28 -16.88
C ARG A 217 -14.64 14.34 -16.55
N LEU A 218 -14.98 14.94 -15.39
CA LEU A 218 -16.35 15.13 -14.94
C LEU A 218 -16.97 16.48 -15.33
N GLY A 219 -16.20 17.35 -16.02
CA GLY A 219 -16.66 18.67 -16.45
C GLY A 219 -16.88 19.69 -15.32
N ILE A 220 -16.21 19.51 -14.19
CA ILE A 220 -16.32 20.38 -13.01
C ILE A 220 -15.03 21.15 -12.69
N TRP A 221 -13.98 20.98 -13.52
CA TRP A 221 -12.73 21.70 -13.35
C TRP A 221 -12.83 23.17 -13.70
N HIS A 222 -12.14 24.02 -12.94
CA HIS A 222 -12.04 25.43 -13.20
C HIS A 222 -10.59 25.92 -12.99
N PRO A 223 -9.98 26.62 -13.96
CA PRO A 223 -8.56 26.98 -13.93
C PRO A 223 -8.16 27.91 -12.77
N MET A 224 -9.11 28.69 -12.23
CA MET A 224 -8.87 29.60 -11.12
C MET A 224 -9.30 29.04 -9.75
N LYS A 225 -9.55 27.74 -9.67
CA LYS A 225 -9.87 27.05 -8.40
C LYS A 225 -8.85 25.99 -8.10
N LEU A 226 -8.64 25.72 -6.81
CA LEU A 226 -7.80 24.60 -6.36
C LEU A 226 -8.34 23.28 -6.91
N ALA A 227 -7.44 22.43 -7.37
CA ALA A 227 -7.77 21.05 -7.72
C ALA A 227 -7.93 20.24 -6.42
N SER A 228 -9.05 20.41 -5.73
CA SER A 228 -9.34 19.80 -4.42
C SER A 228 -10.54 18.87 -4.47
N VAL A 229 -10.52 17.84 -3.64
CA VAL A 229 -11.67 16.95 -3.39
C VAL A 229 -12.56 17.62 -2.34
N ASP A 230 -13.57 18.30 -2.82
CA ASP A 230 -14.64 18.94 -2.02
C ASP A 230 -15.96 18.17 -2.14
N SER A 231 -17.02 18.69 -1.53
CA SER A 231 -18.36 18.09 -1.57
C SER A 231 -18.94 18.02 -2.99
N ASN A 232 -18.63 19.01 -3.85
CA ASN A 232 -19.05 19.04 -5.24
C ASN A 232 -18.35 17.94 -6.05
N PHE A 233 -17.03 17.79 -5.86
CA PHE A 233 -16.26 16.70 -6.44
C PHE A 233 -16.85 15.34 -6.05
N MET A 234 -17.05 15.08 -4.76
CA MET A 234 -17.60 13.80 -4.28
C MET A 234 -18.99 13.52 -4.83
N SER A 235 -19.84 14.54 -4.97
CA SER A 235 -21.16 14.40 -5.56
C SER A 235 -21.10 14.06 -7.04
N ALA A 236 -20.20 14.68 -7.80
CA ALA A 236 -19.97 14.36 -9.21
C ALA A 236 -19.43 12.95 -9.38
N VAL A 237 -18.54 12.51 -8.50
CA VAL A 237 -18.00 11.13 -8.50
C VAL A 237 -19.10 10.11 -8.20
N ARG A 238 -19.98 10.33 -7.21
CA ARG A 238 -21.14 9.44 -6.92
C ARG A 238 -22.05 9.32 -8.14
N ASN A 239 -22.33 10.44 -8.80
CA ASN A 239 -23.15 10.45 -10.01
C ASN A 239 -22.48 9.65 -11.15
N PHE A 240 -21.18 9.75 -11.31
CA PHE A 240 -20.43 8.94 -12.26
C PHE A 240 -20.50 7.45 -11.87
N GLN A 241 -20.20 7.10 -10.62
CA GLN A 241 -20.20 5.74 -10.10
C GLN A 241 -21.56 5.06 -10.31
N ARG A 242 -22.68 5.78 -10.07
CA ARG A 242 -24.03 5.29 -10.32
C ARG A 242 -24.24 4.93 -11.80
N ARG A 243 -23.83 5.80 -12.74
CA ARG A 243 -23.95 5.54 -14.18
C ARG A 243 -23.06 4.41 -14.66
N ALA A 244 -21.91 4.20 -14.01
CA ALA A 244 -20.94 3.16 -14.32
C ALA A 244 -21.22 1.82 -13.61
N GLY A 245 -22.29 1.70 -12.81
CA GLY A 245 -22.60 0.49 -12.04
C GLY A 245 -21.61 0.21 -10.92
N LEU A 246 -20.96 1.24 -10.39
CA LEU A 246 -19.97 1.13 -9.31
C LEU A 246 -20.59 1.50 -7.94
N PRO A 247 -19.98 1.05 -6.83
CA PRO A 247 -20.34 1.50 -5.49
C PRO A 247 -20.27 3.03 -5.37
N GLN A 248 -21.34 3.69 -4.92
CA GLN A 248 -21.49 5.15 -4.89
C GLN A 248 -20.82 5.76 -3.65
N THR A 249 -19.52 5.59 -3.51
CA THR A 249 -18.75 6.06 -2.35
C THR A 249 -18.43 7.56 -2.40
N GLY A 250 -18.37 8.14 -3.59
CA GLY A 250 -17.85 9.49 -3.82
C GLY A 250 -16.31 9.58 -3.75
N VAL A 251 -15.65 8.45 -3.54
CA VAL A 251 -14.19 8.31 -3.47
C VAL A 251 -13.69 7.80 -4.81
N VAL A 252 -12.58 8.32 -5.31
CA VAL A 252 -11.93 7.78 -6.51
C VAL A 252 -10.83 6.82 -6.09
N ASP A 253 -11.11 5.54 -6.18
CA ASP A 253 -10.15 4.45 -6.13
C ASP A 253 -9.67 4.10 -7.55
N GLU A 254 -8.73 3.16 -7.67
CA GLU A 254 -8.19 2.71 -8.94
C GLU A 254 -9.28 2.13 -9.87
N ARG A 255 -10.28 1.44 -9.32
CA ARG A 255 -11.42 0.90 -10.08
C ARG A 255 -12.26 2.02 -10.68
N THR A 256 -12.58 3.05 -9.89
CA THR A 256 -13.32 4.24 -10.33
C THR A 256 -12.52 5.01 -11.38
N TRP A 257 -11.20 5.20 -11.16
CA TRP A 257 -10.29 5.84 -12.10
C TRP A 257 -10.26 5.14 -13.46
N ASN A 258 -10.08 3.82 -13.46
CA ASN A 258 -10.06 3.02 -14.69
C ASN A 258 -11.38 3.07 -15.45
N ALA A 259 -12.50 3.02 -14.73
CA ALA A 259 -13.83 3.16 -15.33
C ALA A 259 -14.07 4.55 -15.94
N MET A 260 -13.42 5.59 -15.42
CA MET A 260 -13.52 6.96 -15.99
C MET A 260 -12.86 7.07 -17.37
N GLY A 261 -11.87 6.22 -17.69
CA GLY A 261 -11.13 6.30 -18.94
C GLY A 261 -10.44 7.64 -19.11
N THR A 262 -9.65 8.05 -18.12
CA THR A 262 -8.99 9.36 -18.05
C THR A 262 -7.90 9.53 -19.09
N GLY A 263 -7.37 8.45 -19.66
CA GLY A 263 -6.21 8.44 -20.55
C GLY A 263 -4.85 8.52 -19.82
N TYR A 264 -4.87 8.62 -18.49
CA TYR A 264 -3.68 8.69 -17.65
C TYR A 264 -3.56 7.45 -16.77
N SER A 265 -2.30 7.07 -16.46
CA SER A 265 -2.02 6.05 -15.46
C SER A 265 -2.62 6.42 -14.09
N TRP A 266 -3.06 5.43 -13.33
CA TRP A 266 -3.39 5.60 -11.91
C TRP A 266 -2.22 6.20 -11.11
N TYR A 267 -0.98 5.95 -11.56
CA TYR A 267 0.25 6.41 -10.95
C TYR A 267 0.83 7.68 -11.63
N VAL A 268 -0.03 8.61 -12.05
CA VAL A 268 0.41 9.86 -12.70
C VAL A 268 1.25 10.75 -11.78
N ASP A 269 1.05 10.67 -10.45
CA ASP A 269 1.85 11.38 -9.47
C ASP A 269 3.19 10.67 -9.23
N GLN A 270 4.14 10.89 -10.10
CA GLN A 270 5.46 10.24 -10.06
C GLN A 270 6.52 11.17 -10.62
N TYR A 271 7.79 10.79 -10.46
CA TYR A 271 8.85 11.45 -11.18
C TYR A 271 8.64 11.27 -12.69
N GLN A 272 8.68 12.38 -13.43
CA GLN A 272 8.37 12.42 -14.86
C GLN A 272 9.58 12.08 -15.72
N VAL A 273 10.77 12.14 -15.16
CA VAL A 273 12.05 11.89 -15.83
C VAL A 273 12.96 11.09 -14.92
N ALA A 274 13.72 10.17 -15.50
CA ALA A 274 14.85 9.56 -14.80
C ALA A 274 15.95 10.62 -14.58
N PRO A 275 16.82 10.45 -13.57
CA PRO A 275 17.99 11.30 -13.40
C PRO A 275 18.81 11.36 -14.68
N THR A 276 19.19 12.57 -15.10
CA THR A 276 19.87 12.81 -16.39
C THR A 276 21.38 12.85 -16.27
N VAL A 277 21.91 12.85 -15.03
CA VAL A 277 23.35 12.84 -14.73
C VAL A 277 23.66 11.71 -13.75
N SER A 278 24.87 11.14 -13.84
CA SER A 278 25.35 10.12 -12.93
C SER A 278 25.66 10.70 -11.55
N LEU A 279 25.66 9.86 -10.52
CA LEU A 279 26.03 10.27 -9.15
C LEU A 279 27.49 10.72 -9.02
N SER A 280 28.34 10.38 -9.99
CA SER A 280 29.74 10.82 -10.06
C SER A 280 29.96 12.09 -10.90
N ALA A 281 28.88 12.69 -11.40
CA ALA A 281 28.98 13.93 -12.16
C ALA A 281 29.49 15.10 -11.31
N SER A 282 30.03 16.12 -11.94
CA SER A 282 30.47 17.32 -11.24
C SER A 282 29.25 18.09 -10.67
N ARG A 283 29.52 18.91 -9.64
CA ARG A 283 28.52 19.84 -9.09
C ARG A 283 27.83 20.67 -10.19
N SER A 284 28.59 21.16 -11.14
CA SER A 284 28.05 21.95 -12.24
C SER A 284 27.07 21.15 -13.12
N GLU A 285 27.41 19.89 -13.44
CA GLU A 285 26.53 19.03 -14.25
C GLU A 285 25.22 18.74 -13.55
N HIS A 286 25.24 18.44 -12.24
CA HIS A 286 24.03 18.29 -11.43
C HIS A 286 23.14 19.53 -11.46
N ILE A 287 23.75 20.73 -11.28
CA ILE A 287 23.04 22.01 -11.31
C ILE A 287 22.43 22.27 -12.69
N GLU A 288 23.19 22.06 -13.76
CA GLU A 288 22.69 22.33 -15.13
C GLU A 288 21.59 21.34 -15.54
N ALA A 289 21.67 20.08 -15.12
CA ALA A 289 20.59 19.10 -15.32
C ALA A 289 19.29 19.52 -14.60
N MET A 290 19.40 19.93 -13.35
CA MET A 290 18.28 20.44 -12.54
C MET A 290 17.65 21.67 -13.20
N ILE A 291 18.45 22.66 -13.59
CA ILE A 291 17.99 23.89 -14.23
C ILE A 291 17.38 23.63 -15.61
N SER A 292 18.00 22.78 -16.41
CA SER A 292 17.51 22.41 -17.74
C SER A 292 16.12 21.81 -17.67
N TYR A 293 15.89 20.90 -16.71
CA TYR A 293 14.55 20.37 -16.48
C TYR A 293 13.53 21.46 -16.13
N ALA A 294 13.86 22.32 -15.16
CA ALA A 294 12.95 23.37 -14.71
C ALA A 294 12.60 24.37 -15.83
N LEU A 295 13.59 24.76 -16.64
CA LEU A 295 13.39 25.65 -17.79
C LEU A 295 12.52 25.00 -18.88
N ALA A 296 12.62 23.70 -19.09
CA ALA A 296 11.77 22.98 -20.03
C ALA A 296 10.27 22.97 -19.60
N GLN A 297 9.98 23.31 -18.34
CA GLN A 297 8.60 23.40 -17.83
C GLN A 297 8.02 24.83 -17.94
N VAL A 298 8.78 25.81 -18.42
CA VAL A 298 8.27 27.16 -18.62
C VAL A 298 7.07 27.16 -19.57
N GLY A 299 6.00 27.83 -19.18
CA GLY A 299 4.69 27.82 -19.86
C GLY A 299 3.69 26.77 -19.31
N SER A 300 4.13 25.81 -18.51
CA SER A 300 3.23 24.89 -17.82
C SER A 300 2.35 25.61 -16.82
N SER A 301 1.08 25.21 -16.74
CA SER A 301 0.11 25.86 -15.83
C SER A 301 0.41 25.56 -14.36
N TYR A 302 0.02 26.48 -13.48
CA TYR A 302 0.01 26.21 -12.05
C TYR A 302 -1.08 25.18 -11.69
N THR A 303 -0.73 24.20 -10.87
CA THR A 303 -1.69 23.26 -10.25
C THR A 303 -1.27 23.02 -8.81
N TRP A 304 -2.10 23.45 -7.86
CA TRP A 304 -1.85 23.20 -6.44
C TRP A 304 -1.71 21.70 -6.16
N GLY A 305 -0.64 21.30 -5.49
CA GLY A 305 -0.30 19.90 -5.28
C GLY A 305 0.23 19.20 -6.54
N GLY A 306 0.46 19.93 -7.63
CA GLY A 306 0.95 19.37 -8.90
C GLY A 306 2.46 19.21 -8.94
N ALA A 307 2.92 18.14 -9.57
CA ALA A 307 4.33 17.90 -9.89
C ALA A 307 4.50 17.39 -11.34
N GLY A 308 3.70 17.93 -12.26
CA GLY A 308 3.70 17.54 -13.67
C GLY A 308 2.78 16.38 -14.00
N PRO A 309 2.81 15.91 -15.24
CA PRO A 309 3.62 16.40 -16.37
C PRO A 309 3.24 17.81 -16.83
N TYR A 310 3.99 18.33 -17.82
CA TYR A 310 3.86 19.71 -18.34
C TYR A 310 2.41 20.16 -18.57
N ASN A 311 1.61 19.32 -19.21
CA ASN A 311 0.22 19.62 -19.56
C ASN A 311 -0.76 19.55 -18.37
N LEU A 312 -0.34 18.99 -17.25
CA LEU A 312 -1.15 18.92 -16.00
C LEU A 312 -0.71 19.96 -14.96
N GLY A 313 0.50 20.46 -15.06
CA GLY A 313 0.99 21.57 -14.27
C GLY A 313 1.72 21.21 -12.99
N PHE A 314 2.33 22.23 -12.41
CA PHE A 314 3.16 22.15 -11.21
C PHE A 314 2.70 23.17 -10.17
N ASP A 315 2.95 22.87 -8.89
CA ASP A 315 3.14 23.92 -7.88
C ASP A 315 4.64 24.20 -7.69
N CYS A 316 4.97 25.17 -6.86
CA CYS A 316 6.37 25.62 -6.70
C CYS A 316 7.30 24.50 -6.21
N SER A 317 6.89 23.76 -5.21
CA SER A 317 7.67 22.64 -4.64
C SER A 317 7.71 21.43 -5.56
N GLY A 318 6.62 21.14 -6.28
CA GLY A 318 6.57 20.06 -7.25
C GLY A 318 7.50 20.26 -8.45
N LEU A 319 7.61 21.49 -8.94
CA LEU A 319 8.59 21.85 -9.99
C LEU A 319 10.02 21.64 -9.48
N VAL A 320 10.31 22.11 -8.26
CA VAL A 320 11.65 21.98 -7.67
C VAL A 320 12.01 20.52 -7.42
N LEU A 321 11.09 19.71 -6.88
CA LEU A 321 11.35 18.28 -6.61
C LEU A 321 11.64 17.49 -7.89
N GLN A 322 10.89 17.75 -8.96
CA GLN A 322 11.17 17.12 -10.26
C GLN A 322 12.54 17.58 -10.82
N ALA A 323 12.88 18.86 -10.65
CA ALA A 323 14.17 19.38 -11.08
C ALA A 323 15.34 18.78 -10.28
N LEU A 324 15.22 18.68 -8.95
CA LEU A 324 16.20 18.01 -8.08
C LEU A 324 16.42 16.56 -8.52
N HIS A 325 15.34 15.84 -8.81
CA HIS A 325 15.41 14.46 -9.26
C HIS A 325 16.13 14.34 -10.62
N ALA A 326 15.82 15.20 -11.57
CA ALA A 326 16.55 15.27 -12.85
C ALA A 326 18.04 15.53 -12.65
N GLY A 327 18.40 16.35 -11.66
CA GLY A 327 19.75 16.62 -11.22
C GLY A 327 20.41 15.51 -10.39
N GLY A 328 19.73 14.38 -10.17
CA GLY A 328 20.29 13.25 -9.44
C GLY A 328 20.15 13.32 -7.91
N LEU A 329 19.18 14.08 -7.39
CA LEU A 329 18.95 14.22 -5.95
C LEU A 329 17.47 13.98 -5.61
N ASP A 330 17.21 13.13 -4.60
CA ASP A 330 15.89 12.84 -4.07
C ASP A 330 15.85 13.10 -2.55
N PRO A 331 15.25 14.21 -2.09
CA PRO A 331 15.31 14.63 -0.70
C PRO A 331 14.31 13.85 0.19
N GLN A 332 14.46 12.55 0.28
CA GLN A 332 13.58 11.71 1.10
C GLN A 332 13.52 12.17 2.57
N PRO A 333 12.33 12.13 3.19
CA PRO A 333 11.05 11.57 2.70
C PRO A 333 10.19 12.53 1.89
N ILE A 334 10.68 13.71 1.51
CA ILE A 334 9.97 14.69 0.69
C ILE A 334 10.07 14.26 -0.77
N ASN A 335 8.94 13.97 -1.43
CA ASN A 335 8.96 13.55 -2.84
C ASN A 335 7.62 13.84 -3.56
N VAL A 336 7.63 13.73 -4.89
CA VAL A 336 6.49 14.07 -5.76
C VAL A 336 5.26 13.20 -5.56
N HIS A 337 5.41 12.00 -5.02
CA HIS A 337 4.29 11.07 -4.81
C HIS A 337 3.36 11.51 -3.68
N LYS A 338 3.81 12.38 -2.81
CA LYS A 338 3.02 12.91 -1.70
C LYS A 338 2.11 14.04 -2.17
N HIS A 339 1.03 13.72 -2.83
CA HIS A 339 0.15 14.70 -3.47
C HIS A 339 -1.11 15.04 -2.67
N ALA A 340 -1.44 14.25 -1.63
CA ALA A 340 -2.74 14.34 -0.99
C ALA A 340 -2.86 15.50 0.01
N TRP A 341 -1.81 15.79 0.73
CA TRP A 341 -1.81 16.80 1.78
C TRP A 341 -0.67 17.78 1.61
N PRO A 342 -0.90 19.10 1.80
CA PRO A 342 0.14 20.12 1.67
C PRO A 342 1.38 19.84 2.52
N ALA A 343 1.19 19.26 3.71
CA ALA A 343 2.27 18.99 4.68
C ALA A 343 3.30 17.93 4.26
N TYR A 344 3.26 17.39 3.04
CA TYR A 344 4.18 16.34 2.64
C TYR A 344 5.36 16.77 1.78
N ARG A 345 5.17 17.80 0.98
CA ARG A 345 6.15 18.25 0.02
C ARG A 345 6.03 19.75 -0.24
N THR A 346 5.70 20.48 0.80
CA THR A 346 5.59 21.94 0.73
C THR A 346 6.96 22.60 0.61
N SER A 347 6.95 23.85 0.16
CA SER A 347 8.14 24.71 0.23
C SER A 347 8.71 24.82 1.65
N GLN A 348 7.86 24.78 2.68
CA GLN A 348 8.26 24.81 4.08
C GLN A 348 9.04 23.55 4.48
N GLU A 349 8.60 22.36 4.04
CA GLU A 349 9.34 21.12 4.32
C GLU A 349 10.68 21.08 3.59
N LEU A 350 10.72 21.55 2.34
CA LEU A 350 11.99 21.71 1.62
C LEU A 350 12.93 22.70 2.31
N TYR A 351 12.40 23.81 2.85
CA TYR A 351 13.18 24.80 3.60
C TYR A 351 13.75 24.21 4.90
N ASN A 352 13.06 23.29 5.53
CA ASN A 352 13.47 22.68 6.79
C ASN A 352 14.21 21.34 6.61
N TYR A 353 14.50 20.93 5.37
CA TYR A 353 15.14 19.64 5.12
C TYR A 353 16.61 19.66 5.53
N SER A 354 16.96 18.91 6.55
CA SER A 354 18.30 18.90 7.18
C SER A 354 19.42 18.34 6.31
N GLY A 355 19.08 17.68 5.19
CA GLY A 355 20.06 17.13 4.24
C GLY A 355 20.68 18.18 3.30
N PHE A 356 20.23 19.44 3.36
CA PHE A 356 20.75 20.52 2.51
C PHE A 356 21.65 21.49 3.29
N GLN A 357 22.52 22.17 2.54
CA GLN A 357 23.34 23.25 3.10
C GLN A 357 22.57 24.56 3.14
N TYR A 358 22.59 25.25 4.29
CA TYR A 358 22.00 26.58 4.48
C TYR A 358 23.07 27.66 4.38
N LEU A 359 22.81 28.70 3.61
CA LEU A 359 23.70 29.83 3.41
C LEU A 359 22.91 31.14 3.45
N PRO A 360 23.51 32.26 3.92
CA PRO A 360 22.87 33.55 3.82
C PRO A 360 22.45 33.86 2.38
N LEU A 361 21.31 34.55 2.19
CA LEU A 361 20.79 34.93 0.87
C LEU A 361 21.84 35.72 0.05
N SER A 362 22.74 36.48 0.69
CA SER A 362 23.84 37.19 0.05
C SER A 362 24.87 36.27 -0.61
N GLN A 363 24.95 35.01 -0.20
CA GLN A 363 25.89 34.03 -0.73
C GLN A 363 25.26 33.09 -1.78
N ARG A 364 24.05 33.47 -2.29
CA ARG A 364 23.34 32.67 -3.29
C ARG A 364 24.19 32.45 -4.54
N GLN A 365 24.12 31.25 -5.06
CA GLN A 365 24.77 30.85 -6.31
C GLN A 365 23.77 30.13 -7.21
N ARG A 366 24.08 30.07 -8.51
CA ARG A 366 23.32 29.30 -9.50
C ARG A 366 23.08 27.86 -8.99
N GLY A 367 21.80 27.43 -9.02
CA GLY A 367 21.37 26.14 -8.52
C GLY A 367 20.86 26.15 -7.08
N ASP A 368 20.98 27.27 -6.35
CA ASP A 368 20.39 27.39 -5.02
C ASP A 368 18.85 27.52 -5.08
N LEU A 369 18.20 27.10 -4.04
CA LEU A 369 16.76 27.30 -3.85
C LEU A 369 16.53 28.58 -3.06
N ILE A 370 15.74 29.48 -3.63
CA ILE A 370 15.31 30.72 -2.97
C ILE A 370 13.91 30.52 -2.39
N PHE A 371 13.73 30.91 -1.14
CA PHE A 371 12.46 30.80 -0.46
C PHE A 371 11.84 32.17 -0.17
N TYR A 372 10.51 32.18 -0.09
CA TYR A 372 9.75 33.39 0.17
C TYR A 372 8.76 33.15 1.32
N THR A 373 8.59 34.18 2.15
CA THR A 373 7.78 34.10 3.36
C THR A 373 6.59 35.07 3.28
N SER A 374 5.48 34.66 3.85
CA SER A 374 4.33 35.50 4.15
C SER A 374 3.99 35.36 5.63
N GLY A 375 3.90 36.47 6.36
CA GLY A 375 3.68 36.44 7.81
C GLY A 375 4.76 35.65 8.58
N GLY A 376 6.00 35.60 8.08
CA GLY A 376 7.11 34.86 8.70
C GLY A 376 7.13 33.34 8.40
N VAL A 377 6.17 32.83 7.65
CA VAL A 377 6.09 31.42 7.24
C VAL A 377 6.53 31.26 5.80
N VAL A 378 7.35 30.25 5.49
CA VAL A 378 7.73 29.93 4.11
C VAL A 378 6.51 29.42 3.35
N THR A 379 6.18 30.08 2.24
CA THR A 379 5.00 29.79 1.43
C THR A 379 5.33 29.52 -0.04
N HIS A 380 6.56 29.83 -0.47
CA HIS A 380 6.96 29.65 -1.85
C HIS A 380 8.44 29.30 -1.98
N VAL A 381 8.80 28.63 -3.08
CA VAL A 381 10.17 28.28 -3.46
C VAL A 381 10.39 28.50 -4.95
N SER A 382 11.60 28.94 -5.32
CA SER A 382 12.08 29.07 -6.69
C SER A 382 13.49 28.51 -6.84
N LEU A 383 13.87 28.21 -8.07
CA LEU A 383 15.23 27.77 -8.41
C LEU A 383 16.03 28.92 -9.00
N TYR A 384 17.15 29.25 -8.37
CA TYR A 384 18.00 30.38 -8.78
C TYR A 384 18.86 30.07 -9.99
N LEU A 385 18.78 30.91 -11.01
CA LEU A 385 19.48 30.76 -12.30
C LEU A 385 20.79 31.55 -12.37
N GLY A 386 21.09 32.34 -11.32
CA GLY A 386 22.12 33.37 -11.40
C GLY A 386 21.56 34.70 -11.92
N ASN A 387 22.38 35.76 -11.85
CA ASN A 387 22.06 37.09 -12.39
C ASN A 387 20.69 37.61 -11.96
N GLU A 388 20.36 37.46 -10.67
CA GLU A 388 19.09 37.85 -10.06
C GLU A 388 17.82 37.23 -10.70
N ARG A 389 17.97 36.08 -11.37
CA ARG A 389 16.87 35.39 -12.04
C ARG A 389 16.55 34.04 -11.36
N VAL A 390 15.27 33.74 -11.34
CA VAL A 390 14.73 32.46 -10.85
C VAL A 390 13.80 31.84 -11.89
N VAL A 391 13.62 30.51 -11.84
CA VAL A 391 12.50 29.82 -12.49
C VAL A 391 11.58 29.27 -11.40
N HIS A 392 10.29 29.44 -11.61
CA HIS A 392 9.27 29.02 -10.65
C HIS A 392 7.87 28.96 -11.25
N THR A 393 6.90 28.53 -10.44
CA THR A 393 5.47 28.67 -10.68
C THR A 393 4.79 29.02 -9.35
N ASP A 394 3.94 30.05 -9.32
CA ASP A 394 3.56 30.72 -8.07
C ASP A 394 2.06 30.75 -7.74
N TRP A 395 1.19 30.88 -8.75
CA TRP A 395 -0.22 31.12 -8.50
C TRP A 395 -1.11 30.65 -9.65
N MET A 396 -2.37 30.36 -9.33
CA MET A 396 -3.39 30.00 -10.32
C MET A 396 -3.54 31.11 -11.37
N GLY A 397 -3.48 30.70 -12.64
CA GLY A 397 -3.51 31.63 -13.76
C GLY A 397 -2.12 32.06 -14.26
N ASN A 398 -1.06 31.88 -13.47
CA ASN A 398 0.30 32.15 -13.89
C ASN A 398 1.01 30.85 -14.32
N PRO A 399 1.53 30.76 -15.54
CA PRO A 399 2.36 29.62 -15.94
C PRO A 399 3.71 29.66 -15.24
N ALA A 400 4.39 28.51 -15.24
CA ALA A 400 5.80 28.44 -14.88
C ALA A 400 6.59 29.41 -15.76
N ARG A 401 7.48 30.22 -15.18
CA ARG A 401 8.20 31.28 -15.86
C ARG A 401 9.55 31.60 -15.23
N VAL A 402 10.33 32.34 -15.96
CA VAL A 402 11.57 32.95 -15.46
C VAL A 402 11.27 34.38 -15.03
N ASP A 403 11.67 34.72 -13.80
CA ASP A 403 11.40 36.02 -13.19
C ASP A 403 12.61 36.58 -12.44
N SER A 404 12.56 37.79 -11.94
CA SER A 404 13.59 38.32 -11.03
C SER A 404 13.41 37.73 -9.63
N VAL A 405 14.50 37.50 -8.90
CA VAL A 405 14.47 37.17 -7.47
C VAL A 405 13.61 38.15 -6.66
N TRP A 406 13.62 39.39 -7.08
CA TRP A 406 12.98 40.51 -6.36
C TRP A 406 11.61 40.89 -6.93
N THR A 407 11.22 40.33 -8.05
CA THR A 407 9.92 40.66 -8.64
C THR A 407 8.85 39.99 -7.85
N SER A 408 8.30 40.62 -7.07
CA SER A 408 7.32 40.32 -6.63
C SER A 408 6.18 39.88 -6.40
N TYR A 409 6.16 39.33 -5.64
CA TYR A 409 5.07 38.86 -4.88
C TYR A 409 4.77 39.95 -3.87
N GLY A 410 4.15 41.02 -4.19
CA GLY A 410 3.91 42.21 -3.36
C GLY A 410 3.44 41.98 -1.92
N TYR A 411 3.39 40.69 -1.52
CA TYR A 411 3.07 40.18 -0.20
C TYR A 411 4.15 39.26 0.39
N TYR A 412 5.26 39.00 -0.32
CA TYR A 412 6.27 38.04 0.12
C TYR A 412 7.63 38.70 0.28
N ASN A 413 8.30 38.36 1.38
CA ASN A 413 9.70 38.69 1.57
C ASN A 413 10.55 37.47 1.26
N THR A 414 11.73 37.69 0.70
CA THR A 414 12.72 36.61 0.58
C THR A 414 13.13 36.11 1.97
N ALA A 415 13.23 34.82 2.15
CA ALA A 415 13.77 34.24 3.38
C ALA A 415 15.27 34.64 3.52
N PRO A 416 15.79 34.75 4.74
CA PRO A 416 17.17 35.19 4.97
C PRO A 416 18.21 34.15 4.53
N TRP A 417 17.80 32.92 4.31
CA TRP A 417 18.66 31.81 3.93
C TRP A 417 18.25 31.24 2.58
N VAL A 418 19.24 30.85 1.78
CA VAL A 418 19.08 29.98 0.62
C VAL A 418 19.48 28.57 0.98
N ILE A 419 18.96 27.62 0.23
CA ILE A 419 19.30 26.21 0.39
C ILE A 419 20.08 25.76 -0.83
N ARG A 420 21.25 25.15 -0.59
CA ARG A 420 22.14 24.60 -1.60
C ARG A 420 22.00 23.09 -1.66
N PRO A 421 21.32 22.54 -2.68
CA PRO A 421 21.13 21.09 -2.81
C PRO A 421 22.42 20.36 -3.18
N PHE A 422 23.29 21.00 -3.96
CA PHE A 422 24.58 20.47 -4.40
C PHE A 422 25.70 21.38 -3.86
N PRO A 423 26.29 21.04 -2.68
CA PRO A 423 27.35 21.84 -2.04
C PRO A 423 28.71 21.78 -2.75
#